data_153934db0088c3122deeeffb95a3ebd9
#
_entry.id   153934db0088c3122deeeffb95a3ebd9
#
_cell.length_a   1.000
_cell.length_b   1.000
_cell.length_c   1.000
_cell.angle_alpha   90.00
_cell.angle_beta   90.00
_cell.angle_gamma   90.00
#
_symmetry.space_group_name_H-M   'P 1'
#
loop_
_entity.id
_entity.type
_entity.pdbx_description
1 polymer ?
#
loop_
_entity_poly.entity_id
_entity_poly.type
_entity_poly.pdbx_seq_one_letter_code
_entity_poly.pdbx_strand_id
1 'polypeptide(L)'
;MVQVKEAGEELPLVYLLDRLVMVLRPHVTAELRGLGIGLPELVCMRLLALNPGQSSAELARNTKVSAQAMNQVLNRLEDLGAVTRPHGSAARTLPARLTPEGRKLLKRAQAVTLLADEQLLNSISHGELRQLKRILYKAGDCANDAAAPS
;
A
#
# COMPACT_ATOMS: atom_id res chain seq x y z
N MET A 1 -34.18 -5.91 -4.54
CA MET A 1 -33.11 -6.06 -3.51
C MET A 1 -32.43 -7.43 -3.55
N VAL A 2 -33.15 -8.51 -3.84
CA VAL A 2 -32.59 -9.87 -3.97
C VAL A 2 -31.68 -9.99 -5.20
N GLN A 3 -32.00 -9.35 -6.32
CA GLN A 3 -31.25 -9.40 -7.57
C GLN A 3 -29.84 -8.75 -7.51
N VAL A 4 -29.61 -7.79 -6.62
CA VAL A 4 -28.30 -7.12 -6.51
C VAL A 4 -27.30 -7.99 -5.74
N LYS A 5 -27.78 -8.85 -4.85
CA LYS A 5 -26.94 -9.73 -4.04
C LYS A 5 -26.40 -10.92 -4.86
N GLU A 6 -27.21 -11.45 -5.75
CA GLU A 6 -26.84 -12.55 -6.65
C GLU A 6 -25.91 -12.08 -7.78
N ALA A 7 -26.12 -10.85 -8.29
CA ALA A 7 -25.31 -10.30 -9.36
C ALA A 7 -23.82 -10.11 -9.00
N GLY A 8 -23.51 -9.91 -7.72
CA GLY A 8 -22.11 -9.74 -7.27
C GLY A 8 -21.34 -11.04 -7.17
N GLU A 9 -22.00 -12.14 -6.82
CA GLU A 9 -21.35 -13.45 -6.61
C GLU A 9 -20.91 -14.10 -7.93
N GLU A 10 -21.56 -13.76 -9.04
CA GLU A 10 -21.22 -14.26 -10.37
C GLU A 10 -20.11 -13.46 -11.08
N LEU A 11 -19.73 -12.28 -10.53
CA LEU A 11 -18.72 -11.44 -11.16
C LEU A 11 -17.32 -11.89 -10.73
N PRO A 12 -16.33 -11.88 -11.65
CA PRO A 12 -14.96 -12.18 -11.30
C PRO A 12 -14.46 -11.25 -10.19
N LEU A 13 -13.74 -11.80 -9.22
CA LEU A 13 -13.21 -11.02 -8.09
C LEU A 13 -12.36 -9.84 -8.53
N VAL A 14 -11.52 -10.03 -9.56
CA VAL A 14 -10.66 -8.96 -10.10
C VAL A 14 -11.49 -7.76 -10.59
N TYR A 15 -12.65 -8.02 -11.19
CA TYR A 15 -13.56 -6.96 -11.65
C TYR A 15 -14.16 -6.17 -10.48
N LEU A 16 -14.57 -6.87 -9.42
CA LEU A 16 -15.11 -6.23 -8.21
C LEU A 16 -14.05 -5.39 -7.50
N LEU A 17 -12.81 -5.90 -7.41
CA LEU A 17 -11.69 -5.17 -6.83
C LEU A 17 -11.34 -3.93 -7.66
N ASP A 18 -11.30 -4.07 -8.99
CA ASP A 18 -11.00 -2.95 -9.89
C ASP A 18 -12.03 -1.83 -9.76
N ARG A 19 -13.31 -2.17 -9.75
CA ARG A 19 -14.39 -1.19 -9.49
C ARG A 19 -14.20 -0.44 -8.17
N LEU A 20 -13.83 -1.17 -7.12
CA LEU A 20 -13.60 -0.57 -5.80
C LEU A 20 -12.37 0.34 -5.81
N VAL A 21 -11.29 -0.09 -6.43
CA VAL A 21 -10.06 0.69 -6.58
C VAL A 21 -10.30 1.97 -7.39
N MET A 22 -11.10 1.92 -8.45
CA MET A 22 -11.46 3.10 -9.25
C MET A 22 -12.14 4.19 -8.40
N VAL A 23 -12.94 3.81 -7.42
CA VAL A 23 -13.60 4.75 -6.52
C VAL A 23 -12.65 5.25 -5.43
N LEU A 24 -11.91 4.35 -4.80
CA LEU A 24 -11.05 4.67 -3.65
C LEU A 24 -9.78 5.44 -4.04
N ARG A 25 -9.14 5.05 -5.14
CA ARG A 25 -7.82 5.58 -5.52
C ARG A 25 -7.76 7.11 -5.67
N PRO A 26 -8.70 7.79 -6.35
CA PRO A 26 -8.65 9.24 -6.47
C PRO A 26 -8.72 9.96 -5.12
N HIS A 27 -9.55 9.48 -4.22
CA HIS A 27 -9.72 10.05 -2.88
C HIS A 27 -8.48 9.84 -2.01
N VAL A 28 -7.99 8.60 -1.96
CA VAL A 28 -6.75 8.27 -1.24
C VAL A 28 -5.57 9.08 -1.78
N THR A 29 -5.46 9.22 -3.10
CA THR A 29 -4.41 10.02 -3.73
C THR A 29 -4.50 11.50 -3.34
N ALA A 30 -5.70 12.06 -3.30
CA ALA A 30 -5.92 13.45 -2.89
C ALA A 30 -5.51 13.68 -1.43
N GLU A 31 -5.90 12.78 -0.52
CA GLU A 31 -5.54 12.87 0.89
C GLU A 31 -4.02 12.74 1.12
N LEU A 32 -3.38 11.79 0.45
CA LEU A 32 -1.92 11.60 0.53
C LEU A 32 -1.15 12.77 -0.05
N ARG A 33 -1.67 13.40 -1.11
CA ARG A 33 -1.05 14.60 -1.70
C ARG A 33 -0.96 15.75 -0.70
N GLY A 34 -1.94 15.91 0.18
CA GLY A 34 -1.90 16.85 1.30
C GLY A 34 -0.73 16.63 2.27
N LEU A 35 -0.17 15.42 2.30
CA LEU A 35 1.02 15.06 3.08
C LEU A 35 2.32 15.07 2.25
N GLY A 36 2.25 15.45 0.98
CA GLY A 36 3.41 15.47 0.08
C GLY A 36 3.83 14.11 -0.48
N ILE A 37 2.99 13.09 -0.34
CA ILE A 37 3.29 11.72 -0.79
C ILE A 37 2.20 11.17 -1.72
N GLY A 38 2.50 10.05 -2.36
CA GLY A 38 1.54 9.24 -3.10
C GLY A 38 1.38 7.85 -2.50
N LEU A 39 0.55 7.04 -3.13
CA LEU A 39 0.33 5.64 -2.73
C LEU A 39 1.62 4.80 -2.76
N PRO A 40 2.52 4.93 -3.76
CA PRO A 40 3.79 4.20 -3.75
C PRO A 40 4.66 4.47 -2.52
N GLU A 41 4.74 5.73 -2.08
CA GLU A 41 5.48 6.13 -0.89
C GLU A 41 4.86 5.53 0.37
N LEU A 42 3.52 5.56 0.48
CA LEU A 42 2.80 4.92 1.60
C LEU A 42 3.08 3.43 1.67
N VAL A 43 2.99 2.71 0.55
CA VAL A 43 3.25 1.27 0.47
C VAL A 43 4.71 0.97 0.85
N CYS A 44 5.67 1.74 0.33
CA CYS A 44 7.08 1.58 0.64
C CYS A 44 7.36 1.75 2.14
N MET A 45 6.85 2.82 2.75
CA MET A 45 7.00 3.06 4.19
C MET A 45 6.35 1.94 5.02
N ARG A 46 5.19 1.44 4.59
CA ARG A 46 4.51 0.32 5.26
C ARG A 46 5.36 -0.94 5.25
N LEU A 47 5.95 -1.29 4.11
CA LEU A 47 6.84 -2.45 3.99
C LEU A 47 8.08 -2.31 4.87
N LEU A 48 8.71 -1.13 4.89
CA LEU A 48 9.87 -0.86 5.75
C LEU A 48 9.53 -0.92 7.24
N ALA A 49 8.30 -0.55 7.62
CA ALA A 49 7.84 -0.67 9.00
C ALA A 49 7.60 -2.13 9.42
N LEU A 50 7.05 -2.93 8.51
CA LEU A 50 6.76 -4.35 8.77
C LEU A 50 8.02 -5.22 8.73
N ASN A 51 8.91 -4.95 7.79
CA ASN A 51 10.13 -5.72 7.56
C ASN A 51 11.33 -4.76 7.46
N PRO A 52 11.88 -4.32 8.59
CA PRO A 52 13.06 -3.46 8.59
C PRO A 52 14.25 -4.13 7.93
N GLY A 53 15.05 -3.36 7.24
CA GLY A 53 16.29 -3.85 6.64
C GLY A 53 16.17 -4.37 5.22
N GLN A 54 15.05 -4.11 4.53
CA GLN A 54 14.92 -4.44 3.11
C GLN A 54 15.78 -3.51 2.25
N SER A 55 16.46 -4.10 1.26
CA SER A 55 17.15 -3.36 0.20
C SER A 55 16.15 -2.77 -0.80
N SER A 56 16.60 -1.80 -1.60
CA SER A 56 15.78 -1.25 -2.69
C SER A 56 15.35 -2.32 -3.70
N ALA A 57 16.22 -3.31 -3.96
CA ALA A 57 15.91 -4.42 -4.84
C ALA A 57 14.81 -5.34 -4.26
N GLU A 58 14.85 -5.63 -2.97
CA GLU A 58 13.81 -6.40 -2.28
C GLU A 58 12.48 -5.66 -2.25
N LEU A 59 12.48 -4.36 -1.97
CA LEU A 59 11.30 -3.51 -2.02
C LEU A 59 10.67 -3.49 -3.42
N ALA A 60 11.49 -3.36 -4.46
CA ALA A 60 11.03 -3.40 -5.85
C ALA A 60 10.35 -4.74 -6.19
N ARG A 61 10.95 -5.85 -5.79
CA ARG A 61 10.37 -7.20 -5.98
C ARG A 61 9.05 -7.36 -5.23
N ASN A 62 9.00 -6.95 -3.97
CA ASN A 62 7.82 -7.09 -3.12
C ASN A 62 6.64 -6.23 -3.57
N THR A 63 6.92 -5.10 -4.22
CA THR A 63 5.88 -4.21 -4.77
C THR A 63 5.59 -4.46 -6.25
N LYS A 64 6.33 -5.36 -6.89
CA LYS A 64 6.23 -5.67 -8.33
C LYS A 64 6.39 -4.44 -9.22
N VAL A 65 7.28 -3.53 -8.81
CA VAL A 65 7.67 -2.37 -9.61
C VAL A 65 9.12 -2.51 -10.09
N SER A 66 9.52 -1.72 -11.08
CA SER A 66 10.92 -1.70 -11.53
C SER A 66 11.86 -1.14 -10.47
N ALA A 67 13.14 -1.51 -10.54
CA ALA A 67 14.17 -0.95 -9.67
C ALA A 67 14.26 0.58 -9.80
N GLN A 68 14.09 1.12 -11.01
CA GLN A 68 14.06 2.55 -11.27
C GLN A 68 12.88 3.24 -10.58
N ALA A 69 11.67 2.67 -10.68
CA ALA A 69 10.49 3.21 -10.01
C ALA A 69 10.65 3.20 -8.49
N MET A 70 11.19 2.13 -7.92
CA MET A 70 11.46 2.06 -6.48
C MET A 70 12.52 3.08 -6.03
N ASN A 71 13.56 3.29 -6.83
CA ASN A 71 14.55 4.31 -6.54
C ASN A 71 13.95 5.72 -6.52
N GLN A 72 13.02 6.02 -7.42
CA GLN A 72 12.31 7.31 -7.42
C GLN A 72 11.47 7.48 -6.13
N VAL A 73 10.78 6.43 -5.71
CA VAL A 73 10.01 6.43 -4.44
C VAL A 73 10.94 6.69 -3.25
N LEU A 74 12.04 5.97 -3.16
CA LEU A 74 13.01 6.13 -2.07
C LEU A 74 13.67 7.51 -2.07
N ASN A 75 14.02 8.06 -3.25
CA ASN A 75 14.55 9.42 -3.35
C ASN A 75 13.58 10.46 -2.78
N ARG A 76 12.29 10.36 -3.13
CA ARG A 76 11.27 11.26 -2.58
C ARG A 76 11.13 11.13 -1.08
N LEU A 77 11.17 9.92 -0.55
CA LEU A 77 11.10 9.68 0.89
C LEU A 77 12.36 10.19 1.63
N GLU A 78 13.53 10.11 1.01
CA GLU A 78 14.74 10.72 1.53
C GLU A 78 14.65 12.26 1.55
N ASP A 79 14.18 12.87 0.48
CA ASP A 79 13.96 14.31 0.38
C ASP A 79 13.00 14.82 1.46
N LEU A 80 12.00 14.01 1.85
CA LEU A 80 11.08 14.29 2.94
C LEU A 80 11.66 13.99 4.34
N GLY A 81 12.86 13.45 4.42
CA GLY A 81 13.46 13.01 5.68
C GLY A 81 12.79 11.77 6.29
N ALA A 82 11.96 11.06 5.53
CA ALA A 82 11.20 9.91 6.02
C ALA A 82 11.99 8.60 5.99
N VAL A 83 12.98 8.50 5.13
CA VAL A 83 13.84 7.33 4.92
C VAL A 83 15.29 7.74 4.88
N THR A 84 16.17 6.91 5.41
CA THR A 84 17.61 6.96 5.19
C THR A 84 18.08 5.70 4.47
N ARG A 85 19.00 5.86 3.57
CA ARG A 85 19.67 4.73 2.90
C ARG A 85 21.12 5.12 2.53
N PRO A 86 22.02 4.13 2.42
CA PRO A 86 23.36 4.36 1.93
C PRO A 86 23.35 4.76 0.46
N HIS A 87 24.34 5.57 0.07
CA HIS A 87 24.56 5.99 -1.30
C HIS A 87 25.84 5.37 -1.88
N GLY A 88 25.97 5.41 -3.21
CA GLY A 88 27.12 4.87 -3.94
C GLY A 88 26.92 3.42 -4.36
N SER A 89 28.02 2.69 -4.56
CA SER A 89 28.00 1.30 -5.06
C SER A 89 27.27 0.33 -4.14
N ALA A 90 27.18 0.64 -2.85
CA ALA A 90 26.48 -0.17 -1.84
C ALA A 90 24.97 0.12 -1.74
N ALA A 91 24.45 1.15 -2.42
CA ALA A 91 23.06 1.59 -2.29
C ALA A 91 22.01 0.53 -2.64
N ARG A 92 22.35 -0.44 -3.49
CA ARG A 92 21.45 -1.53 -3.90
C ARG A 92 21.34 -2.67 -2.91
N THR A 93 22.37 -2.86 -2.07
CA THR A 93 22.49 -4.01 -1.17
C THR A 93 22.31 -3.62 0.30
N LEU A 94 22.46 -2.35 0.64
CA LEU A 94 22.29 -1.87 2.00
C LEU A 94 20.83 -1.44 2.26
N PRO A 95 20.31 -1.69 3.46
CA PRO A 95 18.91 -1.51 3.75
C PRO A 95 18.51 -0.03 3.85
N ALA A 96 17.35 0.29 3.28
CA ALA A 96 16.62 1.51 3.58
C ALA A 96 15.98 1.39 4.98
N ARG A 97 15.94 2.50 5.71
CA ARG A 97 15.36 2.53 7.07
C ARG A 97 14.42 3.72 7.21
N LEU A 98 13.30 3.48 7.88
CA LEU A 98 12.43 4.57 8.32
C LEU A 98 13.10 5.40 9.41
N THR A 99 13.03 6.71 9.27
CA THR A 99 13.40 7.67 10.32
C THR A 99 12.24 7.83 11.32
N PRO A 100 12.47 8.45 12.49
CA PRO A 100 11.36 8.85 13.39
C PRO A 100 10.30 9.71 12.67
N GLU A 101 10.73 10.62 11.80
CA GLU A 101 9.86 11.45 10.96
C GLU A 101 9.06 10.59 9.97
N GLY A 102 9.71 9.59 9.37
CA GLY A 102 9.07 8.62 8.49
C GLY A 102 7.98 7.83 9.21
N ARG A 103 8.21 7.42 10.43
CA ARG A 103 7.18 6.75 11.25
C ARG A 103 5.98 7.65 11.55
N LYS A 104 6.23 8.91 11.86
CA LYS A 104 5.16 9.91 12.07
C LYS A 104 4.36 10.14 10.78
N LEU A 105 5.05 10.29 9.65
CA LEU A 105 4.43 10.46 8.34
C LEU A 105 3.56 9.24 7.97
N LEU A 106 4.07 8.03 8.17
CA LEU A 106 3.34 6.78 7.94
C LEU A 106 2.06 6.73 8.79
N LYS A 107 2.15 7.07 10.07
CA LYS A 107 1.00 7.09 10.97
C LYS A 107 -0.08 8.08 10.49
N ARG A 108 0.33 9.28 10.09
CA ARG A 108 -0.59 10.30 9.53
C ARG A 108 -1.21 9.83 8.22
N ALA A 109 -0.41 9.28 7.32
CA ALA A 109 -0.87 8.76 6.04
C ALA A 109 -1.88 7.61 6.21
N GLN A 110 -1.62 6.70 7.13
CA GLN A 110 -2.56 5.63 7.47
C GLN A 110 -3.87 6.17 8.04
N ALA A 111 -3.82 7.18 8.90
CA ALA A 111 -5.01 7.77 9.49
C ALA A 111 -5.92 8.42 8.44
N VAL A 112 -5.37 9.20 7.51
CA VAL A 112 -6.15 9.85 6.46
C VAL A 112 -6.73 8.85 5.46
N THR A 113 -6.01 7.78 5.15
CA THR A 113 -6.51 6.71 4.25
C THR A 113 -7.60 5.87 4.90
N LEU A 114 -7.48 5.56 6.19
CA LEU A 114 -8.53 4.85 6.93
C LEU A 114 -9.82 5.67 7.02
N LEU A 115 -9.69 6.98 7.24
CA LEU A 115 -10.84 7.88 7.25
C LEU A 115 -11.52 7.95 5.89
N ALA A 116 -10.74 8.00 4.80
CA ALA A 116 -11.28 7.97 3.44
C ALA A 116 -12.05 6.67 3.16
N ASP A 117 -11.55 5.52 3.61
CA ASP A 117 -12.25 4.24 3.50
C ASP A 117 -13.64 4.30 4.15
N GLU A 118 -13.71 4.80 5.39
CA GLU A 118 -14.97 4.90 6.13
C GLU A 118 -15.98 5.85 5.47
N GLN A 119 -15.51 6.96 4.94
CA GLN A 119 -16.36 7.95 4.26
C GLN A 119 -16.92 7.42 2.93
N LEU A 120 -16.10 6.72 2.15
CA LEU A 120 -16.46 6.25 0.82
C LEU A 120 -17.26 4.94 0.86
N LEU A 121 -17.02 4.11 1.85
CA LEU A 121 -17.67 2.81 2.00
C LEU A 121 -18.80 2.85 3.04
N ASN A 122 -19.50 3.97 3.13
CA ASN A 122 -20.60 4.18 4.07
C ASN A 122 -21.85 3.33 3.76
N SER A 123 -21.90 2.69 2.60
CA SER A 123 -22.96 1.74 2.22
C SER A 123 -22.85 0.38 2.91
N ILE A 124 -21.71 0.10 3.55
CA ILE A 124 -21.49 -1.10 4.35
C ILE A 124 -21.21 -0.69 5.80
N SER A 125 -21.53 -1.59 6.73
CA SER A 125 -21.28 -1.37 8.15
C SER A 125 -19.79 -1.42 8.49
N HIS A 126 -19.40 -0.83 9.61
CA HIS A 126 -18.02 -0.94 10.12
C HIS A 126 -17.58 -2.40 10.31
N GLY A 127 -18.50 -3.29 10.70
CA GLY A 127 -18.23 -4.71 10.84
C GLY A 127 -17.91 -5.36 9.51
N GLU A 128 -18.71 -5.09 8.48
CA GLU A 128 -18.49 -5.59 7.12
C GLU A 128 -17.18 -5.06 6.53
N LEU A 129 -16.86 -3.78 6.72
CA LEU A 129 -15.59 -3.20 6.26
C LEU A 129 -14.39 -3.89 6.94
N ARG A 130 -14.43 -4.11 8.24
CA ARG A 130 -13.38 -4.85 8.96
C ARG A 130 -13.24 -6.28 8.45
N GLN A 131 -14.36 -6.95 8.19
CA GLN A 131 -14.37 -8.30 7.64
C GLN A 131 -13.79 -8.35 6.23
N LEU A 132 -14.17 -7.40 5.37
CA LEU A 132 -13.62 -7.25 4.02
C LEU A 132 -12.09 -7.08 4.06
N LYS A 133 -11.59 -6.16 4.86
CA LYS A 133 -10.14 -5.93 5.01
C LYS A 133 -9.40 -7.19 5.47
N ARG A 134 -9.94 -7.92 6.43
CA ARG A 134 -9.36 -9.16 6.95
C ARG A 134 -9.32 -10.26 5.88
N ILE A 135 -10.40 -10.41 5.10
CA ILE A 135 -10.48 -11.40 4.03
C ILE A 135 -9.48 -11.05 2.92
N LEU A 136 -9.43 -9.79 2.49
CA LEU A 136 -8.48 -9.34 1.46
C LEU A 136 -7.02 -9.52 1.90
N TYR A 137 -6.72 -9.21 3.14
CA TYR A 137 -5.37 -9.43 3.70
C TYR A 137 -4.97 -10.91 3.64
N LYS A 138 -5.83 -11.80 4.16
CA LYS A 138 -5.60 -13.25 4.12
C LYS A 138 -5.46 -13.79 2.70
N ALA A 139 -6.31 -13.35 1.79
CA ALA A 139 -6.25 -13.78 0.39
C ALA A 139 -4.97 -13.33 -0.31
N GLY A 140 -4.49 -12.14 0.01
CA GLY A 140 -3.23 -11.61 -0.53
C GLY A 140 -2.00 -12.40 -0.06
N ASP A 141 -1.95 -12.78 1.20
CA ASP A 141 -0.85 -13.60 1.74
C ASP A 141 -0.83 -14.98 1.08
N CYS A 142 -1.97 -15.67 0.99
CA CYS A 142 -2.06 -16.97 0.33
C CYS A 142 -1.67 -16.92 -1.17
N ALA A 143 -2.06 -15.85 -1.87
CA ALA A 143 -1.71 -15.68 -3.28
C ALA A 143 -0.22 -15.43 -3.50
N ASN A 144 0.45 -14.72 -2.59
CA ASN A 144 1.89 -14.52 -2.64
C ASN A 144 2.67 -15.81 -2.40
N ASP A 145 2.25 -16.65 -1.45
CA ASP A 145 2.87 -17.95 -1.17
C ASP A 145 2.73 -18.90 -2.36
N ALA A 146 1.58 -18.91 -3.03
CA ALA A 146 1.33 -19.73 -4.21
C ALA A 146 2.11 -19.26 -5.45
N ALA A 147 2.49 -17.99 -5.53
CA ALA A 147 3.24 -17.40 -6.63
C ALA A 147 4.76 -17.42 -6.42
N ALA A 148 5.24 -17.86 -5.26
CA ALA A 148 6.67 -18.01 -4.99
C ALA A 148 7.24 -19.14 -5.88
N PRO A 149 8.28 -18.90 -6.69
CA PRO A 149 8.91 -19.97 -7.48
C PRO A 149 9.56 -20.99 -6.54
N SER A 150 9.31 -22.27 -6.83
CA SER A 150 9.95 -23.42 -6.18
C SER A 150 11.43 -23.46 -6.49
#